data_da1f355aaebc54a6a67d3747b668adc4
#
_entry.id   da1f355aaebc54a6a67d3747b668adc4
#
_cell.length_a   1.000
_cell.length_b   1.000
_cell.length_c   1.000
_cell.angle_alpha   90.00
_cell.angle_beta   90.00
_cell.angle_gamma   90.00
#
_symmetry.space_group_name_H-M   'P 1'
#
loop_
_entity.id
_entity.type
_entity.pdbx_description
1 polymer ?
#
loop_
_entity_poly.entity_id
_entity_poly.type
_entity_poly.pdbx_seq_one_letter_code
_entity_poly.pdbx_strand_id
1 'polypeptide(L)'
;MTQPGISPEQIRRQAEPIAKEASAGRSEPAVASREPVATGAEGVFSTVDEAVVASRKAYEKLDALGLERRKAIIAKIRAVCLTQAEALARAAIDETALGRYEDKVNKNLLVTHKTPGPEDLLPWAQSGDNGLVLVEPAPFGVIGAITPVTNPTSTIINNTIAMVSAGNTVVFNTHPSAKNVSAATVRLLH
;
A
#
# COMPACT_ATOMS: atom_id res chain seq x y z
N MET A 1 -12.77 -36.16 -16.94
CA MET A 1 -14.09 -35.63 -16.57
C MET A 1 -13.89 -34.27 -15.91
N THR A 2 -14.08 -33.22 -16.70
CA THR A 2 -13.96 -31.80 -16.24
C THR A 2 -15.29 -31.44 -15.55
N GLN A 3 -15.22 -31.00 -14.31
CA GLN A 3 -16.39 -30.48 -13.59
C GLN A 3 -16.93 -29.24 -14.33
N PRO A 4 -18.26 -29.11 -14.52
CA PRO A 4 -18.84 -27.95 -15.17
C PRO A 4 -18.64 -26.74 -14.26
N GLY A 5 -18.03 -25.66 -14.81
CA GLY A 5 -17.83 -24.39 -14.10
C GLY A 5 -19.18 -23.74 -13.73
N ILE A 6 -19.22 -23.09 -12.59
CA ILE A 6 -20.38 -22.35 -12.10
C ILE A 6 -20.71 -21.22 -13.07
N SER A 7 -21.94 -21.11 -13.54
CA SER A 7 -22.34 -20.08 -14.49
C SER A 7 -22.41 -18.68 -13.83
N PRO A 8 -22.21 -17.57 -14.61
CA PRO A 8 -22.33 -16.20 -14.07
C PRO A 8 -23.69 -15.91 -13.42
N GLU A 9 -24.77 -16.55 -13.87
CA GLU A 9 -26.10 -16.42 -13.28
C GLU A 9 -26.20 -17.11 -11.90
N GLN A 10 -25.54 -18.25 -11.74
CA GLN A 10 -25.47 -18.94 -10.45
C GLN A 10 -24.67 -18.15 -9.42
N ILE A 11 -23.59 -17.49 -9.86
CA ILE A 11 -22.79 -16.59 -9.01
C ILE A 11 -23.66 -15.39 -8.55
N ARG A 12 -24.39 -14.75 -9.47
CA ARG A 12 -25.32 -13.65 -9.12
C ARG A 12 -26.38 -14.05 -8.12
N ARG A 13 -27.03 -15.20 -8.33
CA ARG A 13 -28.09 -15.70 -7.46
C ARG A 13 -27.60 -16.02 -6.04
N GLN A 14 -26.34 -16.41 -5.88
CA GLN A 14 -25.71 -16.65 -4.58
C GLN A 14 -25.21 -15.35 -3.91
N ALA A 15 -24.84 -14.35 -4.70
CA ALA A 15 -24.32 -13.07 -4.18
C ALA A 15 -25.43 -12.09 -3.75
N GLU A 16 -26.62 -12.10 -4.37
CA GLU A 16 -27.72 -11.18 -4.04
C GLU A 16 -28.22 -11.23 -2.59
N PRO A 17 -28.42 -12.40 -1.96
CA PRO A 17 -28.84 -12.45 -0.56
C PRO A 17 -27.76 -11.94 0.39
N ILE A 18 -26.48 -12.21 0.10
CA ILE A 18 -25.33 -11.75 0.91
C ILE A 18 -25.17 -10.23 0.81
N ALA A 19 -25.38 -9.66 -0.37
CA ALA A 19 -25.34 -8.22 -0.58
C ALA A 19 -26.50 -7.51 0.13
N LYS A 20 -27.67 -8.12 0.20
CA LYS A 20 -28.87 -7.58 0.86
C LYS A 20 -28.78 -7.63 2.40
N GLU A 21 -28.19 -8.68 2.95
CA GLU A 21 -27.87 -8.78 4.39
C GLU A 21 -26.77 -7.80 4.80
N ALA A 22 -25.75 -7.61 3.98
CA ALA A 22 -24.67 -6.65 4.24
C ALA A 22 -25.15 -5.19 4.20
N SER A 23 -26.24 -4.88 3.47
CA SER A 23 -26.79 -3.53 3.39
C SER A 23 -27.82 -3.22 4.49
N ALA A 24 -28.48 -4.23 5.05
CA ALA A 24 -29.58 -4.05 6.01
C ALA A 24 -29.14 -3.77 7.47
N GLY A 25 -27.86 -3.91 7.80
CA GLY A 25 -27.33 -3.80 9.16
C GLY A 25 -26.37 -2.63 9.42
N ARG A 26 -26.14 -1.73 8.47
CA ARG A 26 -25.24 -0.57 8.65
C ARG A 26 -26.03 0.69 8.98
N SER A 27 -26.22 0.96 10.28
CA SER A 27 -26.26 2.34 10.76
C SER A 27 -24.86 2.94 10.51
N GLU A 28 -24.75 4.00 9.70
CA GLU A 28 -23.50 4.75 9.57
C GLU A 28 -23.03 5.16 10.97
N PRO A 29 -21.80 4.82 11.38
CA PRO A 29 -21.26 5.36 12.61
C PRO A 29 -21.19 6.89 12.44
N ALA A 30 -21.76 7.63 13.39
CA ALA A 30 -21.69 9.09 13.44
C ALA A 30 -20.22 9.51 13.25
N VAL A 31 -19.96 10.25 12.18
CA VAL A 31 -18.66 10.82 11.89
C VAL A 31 -18.36 11.84 12.99
N ALA A 32 -17.59 11.44 13.99
CA ALA A 32 -17.04 12.38 14.95
C ALA A 32 -16.26 13.43 14.16
N SER A 33 -16.57 14.72 14.39
CA SER A 33 -15.89 15.87 13.80
C SER A 33 -14.38 15.78 14.11
N ARG A 34 -13.61 15.37 13.12
CA ARG A 34 -12.14 15.22 13.22
C ARG A 34 -11.51 16.47 12.64
N GLU A 35 -10.53 17.01 13.37
CA GLU A 35 -9.76 18.17 12.91
C GLU A 35 -9.20 17.98 11.50
N PRO A 36 -9.21 19.04 10.66
CA PRO A 36 -8.68 18.95 9.30
C PRO A 36 -7.18 18.60 9.34
N VAL A 37 -6.82 17.57 8.61
CA VAL A 37 -5.42 17.18 8.41
C VAL A 37 -4.68 18.32 7.73
N ALA A 38 -3.60 18.83 8.32
CA ALA A 38 -2.77 19.89 7.74
C ALA A 38 -2.31 19.48 6.34
N THR A 39 -2.65 20.30 5.34
CA THR A 39 -2.41 20.01 3.92
C THR A 39 -0.97 20.30 3.52
N GLY A 40 -0.35 19.39 2.77
CA GLY A 40 1.00 19.55 2.21
C GLY A 40 2.15 19.26 3.17
N ALA A 41 1.90 19.10 4.48
CA ALA A 41 2.93 18.70 5.41
C ALA A 41 3.10 17.16 5.41
N GLU A 42 4.37 16.71 5.41
CA GLU A 42 4.72 15.30 5.63
C GLU A 42 4.05 14.30 4.65
N GLY A 43 3.94 14.66 3.36
CA GLY A 43 3.43 13.76 2.32
C GLY A 43 1.90 13.62 2.27
N VAL A 44 1.13 14.47 2.98
CA VAL A 44 -0.35 14.48 2.94
C VAL A 44 -0.86 15.75 2.27
N PHE A 45 -1.70 15.61 1.25
CA PHE A 45 -2.18 16.68 0.39
C PHE A 45 -3.70 16.80 0.41
N SER A 46 -4.21 17.99 0.05
CA SER A 46 -5.66 18.25 -0.05
C SER A 46 -6.29 17.64 -1.29
N THR A 47 -5.54 17.62 -2.38
CA THR A 47 -6.00 17.16 -3.69
C THR A 47 -5.08 16.11 -4.27
N VAL A 48 -5.63 15.28 -5.15
CA VAL A 48 -4.84 14.27 -5.89
C VAL A 48 -3.81 14.96 -6.79
N ASP A 49 -4.16 16.08 -7.41
CA ASP A 49 -3.26 16.81 -8.31
C ASP A 49 -2.01 17.31 -7.57
N GLU A 50 -2.17 17.89 -6.38
CA GLU A 50 -1.05 18.32 -5.54
C GLU A 50 -0.15 17.12 -5.16
N ALA A 51 -0.75 16.00 -4.78
CA ALA A 51 -0.02 14.77 -4.44
C ALA A 51 0.76 14.23 -5.66
N VAL A 52 0.15 14.24 -6.85
CA VAL A 52 0.80 13.79 -8.10
C VAL A 52 1.98 14.70 -8.47
N VAL A 53 1.81 16.03 -8.37
CA VAL A 53 2.89 16.99 -8.63
C VAL A 53 4.06 16.80 -7.67
N ALA A 54 3.78 16.62 -6.38
CA ALA A 54 4.81 16.36 -5.37
C ALA A 54 5.51 15.01 -5.61
N SER A 55 4.72 13.97 -5.92
CA SER A 55 5.23 12.63 -6.20
C SER A 55 6.12 12.60 -7.44
N ARG A 56 5.79 13.37 -8.49
CA ARG A 56 6.65 13.49 -9.69
C ARG A 56 8.01 14.13 -9.36
N LYS A 57 8.01 15.20 -8.57
CA LYS A 57 9.27 15.81 -8.11
C LYS A 57 10.10 14.87 -7.24
N ALA A 58 9.43 14.05 -6.42
CA ALA A 58 10.10 13.04 -5.61
C ALA A 58 10.66 11.90 -6.49
N TYR A 59 9.92 11.50 -7.54
CA TYR A 59 10.38 10.50 -8.51
C TYR A 59 11.67 10.95 -9.20
N GLU A 60 11.74 12.18 -9.72
CA GLU A 60 12.94 12.71 -10.37
C GLU A 60 14.18 12.66 -9.44
N LYS A 61 13.97 12.92 -8.14
CA LYS A 61 15.05 12.79 -7.15
C LYS A 61 15.41 11.33 -6.87
N LEU A 62 14.40 10.45 -6.75
CA LEU A 62 14.61 9.03 -6.48
C LEU A 62 15.31 8.32 -7.63
N ASP A 63 14.94 8.66 -8.88
CA ASP A 63 15.53 8.12 -10.10
C ASP A 63 17.03 8.47 -10.22
N ALA A 64 17.41 9.68 -9.77
CA ALA A 64 18.81 10.10 -9.70
C ALA A 64 19.63 9.37 -8.61
N LEU A 65 18.97 8.65 -7.68
CA LEU A 65 19.65 7.89 -6.64
C LEU A 65 20.00 6.48 -7.12
N GLY A 66 21.23 6.07 -6.90
CA GLY A 66 21.67 4.70 -7.17
C GLY A 66 21.00 3.67 -6.26
N LEU A 67 21.11 2.39 -6.63
CA LEU A 67 20.49 1.26 -5.93
C LEU A 67 20.90 1.18 -4.44
N GLU A 68 22.13 1.50 -4.09
CA GLU A 68 22.59 1.46 -2.69
C GLU A 68 21.86 2.48 -1.81
N ARG A 69 21.55 3.67 -2.34
CA ARG A 69 20.73 4.65 -1.63
C ARG A 69 19.29 4.17 -1.44
N ARG A 70 18.71 3.51 -2.46
CA ARG A 70 17.37 2.90 -2.33
C ARG A 70 17.36 1.78 -1.30
N LYS A 71 18.39 0.92 -1.25
CA LYS A 71 18.56 -0.10 -0.19
C LYS A 71 18.56 0.53 1.20
N ALA A 72 19.31 1.61 1.40
CA ALA A 72 19.35 2.32 2.68
C ALA A 72 17.98 2.93 3.07
N ILE A 73 17.24 3.50 2.12
CA ILE A 73 15.88 4.02 2.33
C ILE A 73 14.95 2.88 2.80
N ILE A 74 14.93 1.76 2.08
CA ILE A 74 14.07 0.63 2.42
C ILE A 74 14.44 0.01 3.77
N ALA A 75 15.73 -0.11 4.08
CA ALA A 75 16.17 -0.58 5.39
C ALA A 75 15.65 0.33 6.53
N LYS A 76 15.69 1.64 6.33
CA LYS A 76 15.14 2.61 7.29
C LYS A 76 13.61 2.50 7.41
N ILE A 77 12.89 2.39 6.30
CA ILE A 77 11.44 2.17 6.28
C ILE A 77 11.08 0.91 7.08
N ARG A 78 11.74 -0.22 6.80
CA ARG A 78 11.51 -1.46 7.54
C ARG A 78 11.77 -1.29 9.05
N ALA A 79 12.88 -0.67 9.43
CA ALA A 79 13.22 -0.43 10.84
C ALA A 79 12.13 0.38 11.56
N VAL A 80 11.66 1.46 10.95
CA VAL A 80 10.58 2.30 11.52
C VAL A 80 9.26 1.52 11.59
N CYS A 81 8.88 0.78 10.55
CA CYS A 81 7.66 -0.03 10.55
C CYS A 81 7.66 -1.10 11.65
N LEU A 82 8.80 -1.73 11.93
CA LEU A 82 8.92 -2.71 13.01
C LEU A 82 8.67 -2.09 14.38
N THR A 83 9.23 -0.90 14.64
CA THR A 83 9.04 -0.22 15.93
C THR A 83 7.62 0.33 16.12
N GLN A 84 6.90 0.59 15.02
CA GLN A 84 5.56 1.19 15.04
C GLN A 84 4.43 0.19 14.77
N ALA A 85 4.74 -1.10 14.61
CA ALA A 85 3.77 -2.12 14.21
C ALA A 85 2.55 -2.19 15.14
N GLU A 86 2.75 -2.10 16.45
CA GLU A 86 1.71 -2.14 17.47
C GLU A 86 0.87 -0.85 17.48
N ALA A 87 1.53 0.32 17.44
CA ALA A 87 0.85 1.61 17.43
C ALA A 87 -0.05 1.77 16.19
N LEU A 88 0.45 1.39 15.02
CA LEU A 88 -0.32 1.39 13.77
C LEU A 88 -1.49 0.39 13.81
N ALA A 89 -1.29 -0.79 14.41
CA ALA A 89 -2.36 -1.76 14.58
C ALA A 89 -3.48 -1.23 15.49
N ARG A 90 -3.12 -0.59 16.60
CA ARG A 90 -4.07 0.05 17.52
C ARG A 90 -4.86 1.14 16.81
N ALA A 91 -4.18 2.08 16.17
CA ALA A 91 -4.82 3.17 15.43
C ALA A 91 -5.76 2.66 14.33
N ALA A 92 -5.41 1.55 13.66
CA ALA A 92 -6.27 0.94 12.65
C ALA A 92 -7.55 0.34 13.23
N ILE A 93 -7.49 -0.29 14.41
CA ILE A 93 -8.68 -0.81 15.12
C ILE A 93 -9.55 0.35 15.59
N ASP A 94 -8.95 1.34 16.23
CA ASP A 94 -9.67 2.48 16.83
C ASP A 94 -10.43 3.28 15.77
N GLU A 95 -9.88 3.39 14.54
CA GLU A 95 -10.56 4.11 13.46
C GLU A 95 -11.56 3.25 12.69
N THR A 96 -11.24 1.98 12.42
CA THR A 96 -12.04 1.16 11.50
C THR A 96 -13.00 0.20 12.20
N ALA A 97 -12.75 -0.11 13.46
CA ALA A 97 -13.44 -1.17 14.23
C ALA A 97 -13.38 -2.56 13.55
N LEU A 98 -12.39 -2.80 12.67
CA LEU A 98 -12.28 -4.03 11.88
C LEU A 98 -11.08 -4.88 12.31
N GLY A 99 -11.34 -6.18 12.48
CA GLY A 99 -10.32 -7.19 12.76
C GLY A 99 -9.89 -7.24 14.23
N ARG A 100 -8.90 -8.11 14.52
CA ARG A 100 -8.33 -8.28 15.87
C ARG A 100 -6.97 -7.58 15.93
N TYR A 101 -6.64 -7.06 17.11
CA TYR A 101 -5.41 -6.31 17.32
C TYR A 101 -4.15 -7.13 16.99
N GLU A 102 -4.06 -8.34 17.52
CA GLU A 102 -2.92 -9.23 17.35
C GLU A 102 -2.71 -9.59 15.86
N ASP A 103 -3.79 -9.80 15.13
CA ASP A 103 -3.72 -10.09 13.69
C ASP A 103 -3.22 -8.88 12.89
N LYS A 104 -3.60 -7.66 13.29
CA LYS A 104 -3.09 -6.45 12.63
C LYS A 104 -1.62 -6.18 12.95
N VAL A 105 -1.18 -6.45 14.18
CA VAL A 105 0.25 -6.40 14.54
C VAL A 105 1.02 -7.40 13.69
N ASN A 106 0.57 -8.66 13.67
CA ASN A 106 1.22 -9.71 12.89
C ASN A 106 1.26 -9.38 11.38
N LYS A 107 0.20 -8.79 10.82
CA LYS A 107 0.20 -8.34 9.41
C LYS A 107 1.21 -7.23 9.15
N ASN A 108 1.28 -6.23 10.02
CA ASN A 108 2.28 -5.16 9.89
C ASN A 108 3.71 -5.71 9.93
N LEU A 109 4.00 -6.61 10.87
CA LEU A 109 5.29 -7.30 10.97
C LEU A 109 5.57 -8.16 9.74
N LEU A 110 4.58 -8.96 9.30
CA LEU A 110 4.71 -9.83 8.14
C LEU A 110 5.06 -9.05 6.88
N VAL A 111 4.30 -8.01 6.54
CA VAL A 111 4.57 -7.22 5.32
C VAL A 111 5.90 -6.48 5.43
N THR A 112 6.28 -6.02 6.61
CA THR A 112 7.56 -5.35 6.82
C THR A 112 8.73 -6.29 6.56
N HIS A 113 8.64 -7.55 7.00
CA HIS A 113 9.71 -8.54 6.83
C HIS A 113 9.71 -9.22 5.46
N LYS A 114 8.53 -9.49 4.89
CA LYS A 114 8.39 -10.40 3.75
C LYS A 114 8.08 -9.73 2.42
N THR A 115 7.71 -8.44 2.41
CA THR A 115 7.52 -7.74 1.13
C THR A 115 8.83 -7.72 0.36
N PRO A 116 8.85 -8.11 -0.92
CA PRO A 116 10.02 -8.01 -1.78
C PRO A 116 10.59 -6.59 -1.80
N GLY A 117 11.89 -6.48 -1.74
CA GLY A 117 12.62 -5.23 -1.67
C GLY A 117 13.68 -5.10 -2.76
N PRO A 118 14.67 -4.21 -2.59
CA PRO A 118 15.75 -4.05 -3.57
C PRO A 118 16.58 -5.31 -3.76
N GLU A 119 16.54 -6.24 -2.79
CA GLU A 119 17.18 -7.54 -2.84
C GLU A 119 16.64 -8.46 -3.95
N ASP A 120 15.38 -8.23 -4.39
CA ASP A 120 14.72 -9.01 -5.44
C ASP A 120 14.89 -8.41 -6.85
N LEU A 121 15.52 -7.25 -6.96
CA LEU A 121 15.78 -6.54 -8.22
C LEU A 121 17.08 -7.03 -8.88
N LEU A 122 17.14 -8.33 -9.16
CA LEU A 122 18.32 -8.91 -9.78
C LEU A 122 18.22 -8.86 -11.30
N PRO A 123 19.22 -8.27 -11.99
CA PRO A 123 19.31 -8.40 -13.44
C PRO A 123 19.56 -9.85 -13.82
N TRP A 124 19.08 -10.27 -14.98
CA TRP A 124 19.42 -11.56 -15.55
C TRP A 124 19.95 -11.41 -16.97
N ALA A 125 20.81 -12.31 -17.35
CA ALA A 125 21.43 -12.31 -18.67
C ALA A 125 21.25 -13.67 -19.33
N GLN A 126 21.05 -13.67 -20.64
CA GLN A 126 20.98 -14.86 -21.48
C GLN A 126 21.99 -14.72 -22.62
N SER A 127 22.89 -15.68 -22.74
CA SER A 127 23.86 -15.79 -23.83
C SER A 127 23.42 -16.88 -24.82
N GLY A 128 23.69 -16.68 -26.09
CA GLY A 128 23.47 -17.62 -27.18
C GLY A 128 24.44 -17.37 -28.32
N ASP A 129 24.36 -18.20 -29.37
CA ASP A 129 25.28 -18.14 -30.54
C ASP A 129 25.27 -16.77 -31.25
N ASN A 130 24.16 -16.02 -31.16
CA ASN A 130 23.96 -14.75 -31.85
C ASN A 130 24.07 -13.52 -30.95
N GLY A 131 24.49 -13.67 -29.67
CA GLY A 131 24.72 -12.53 -28.79
C GLY A 131 24.34 -12.75 -27.34
N LEU A 132 24.28 -11.62 -26.60
CA LEU A 132 23.96 -11.54 -25.19
C LEU A 132 22.76 -10.58 -25.00
N VAL A 133 21.77 -11.01 -24.21
CA VAL A 133 20.67 -10.17 -23.72
C VAL A 133 20.83 -9.96 -22.23
N LEU A 134 20.78 -8.70 -21.79
CA LEU A 134 20.67 -8.31 -20.40
C LEU A 134 19.29 -7.71 -20.14
N VAL A 135 18.60 -8.18 -19.09
CA VAL A 135 17.30 -7.69 -18.68
C VAL A 135 17.38 -7.13 -17.27
N GLU A 136 16.96 -5.90 -17.10
CA GLU A 136 16.91 -5.20 -15.82
C GLU A 136 15.50 -4.64 -15.59
N PRO A 137 14.97 -4.70 -14.33
CA PRO A 137 13.73 -4.02 -13.96
C PRO A 137 13.89 -2.50 -14.08
N ALA A 138 12.89 -1.82 -14.65
CA ALA A 138 12.82 -0.36 -14.76
C ALA A 138 11.59 0.19 -14.03
N PRO A 139 11.64 1.42 -13.45
CA PRO A 139 10.50 2.04 -12.79
C PRO A 139 9.44 2.49 -13.80
N PHE A 140 8.18 2.49 -13.37
CA PHE A 140 7.07 3.13 -14.08
C PHE A 140 7.01 4.64 -13.84
N GLY A 141 7.51 5.11 -12.71
CA GLY A 141 7.46 6.51 -12.29
C GLY A 141 6.53 6.74 -11.12
N VAL A 142 5.46 7.54 -11.30
CA VAL A 142 4.45 7.81 -10.27
C VAL A 142 3.34 6.75 -10.37
N ILE A 143 3.07 6.06 -9.28
CA ILE A 143 2.03 5.03 -9.18
C ILE A 143 0.87 5.52 -8.32
N GLY A 144 -0.36 5.40 -8.82
CA GLY A 144 -1.58 5.60 -8.03
C GLY A 144 -1.98 4.30 -7.35
N ALA A 145 -2.17 4.31 -6.03
CA ALA A 145 -2.55 3.14 -5.24
C ALA A 145 -3.84 3.38 -4.44
N ILE A 146 -4.89 2.60 -4.74
CA ILE A 146 -6.13 2.60 -3.98
C ILE A 146 -6.00 1.59 -2.84
N THR A 147 -6.24 2.01 -1.60
CA THR A 147 -6.05 1.16 -0.42
C THR A 147 -7.36 0.83 0.29
N PRO A 148 -7.52 -0.41 0.81
CA PRO A 148 -8.75 -0.86 1.45
C PRO A 148 -8.86 -0.38 2.90
N VAL A 149 -10.08 -0.42 3.44
CA VAL A 149 -10.35 -0.19 4.87
C VAL A 149 -9.88 -1.34 5.76
N THR A 150 -9.88 -2.57 5.24
CA THR A 150 -9.60 -3.78 6.03
C THR A 150 -8.14 -3.91 6.46
N ASN A 151 -7.21 -3.43 5.64
CA ASN A 151 -5.77 -3.51 5.88
C ASN A 151 -5.06 -2.18 5.56
N PRO A 152 -5.45 -1.05 6.19
CA PRO A 152 -4.97 0.27 5.78
C PRO A 152 -3.46 0.43 5.97
N THR A 153 -2.92 0.03 7.11
CA THR A 153 -1.50 0.18 7.46
C THR A 153 -0.62 -0.80 6.69
N SER A 154 -0.94 -2.09 6.73
CA SER A 154 -0.13 -3.12 6.07
C SER A 154 -0.10 -2.98 4.55
N THR A 155 -1.19 -2.50 3.93
CA THR A 155 -1.20 -2.23 2.48
C THR A 155 -0.28 -1.07 2.12
N ILE A 156 -0.29 0.02 2.89
CA ILE A 156 0.61 1.16 2.66
C ILE A 156 2.06 0.75 2.85
N ILE A 157 2.39 0.02 3.93
CA ILE A 157 3.75 -0.48 4.18
C ILE A 157 4.21 -1.37 3.01
N ASN A 158 3.40 -2.37 2.63
CA ASN A 158 3.72 -3.28 1.53
C ASN A 158 3.97 -2.53 0.21
N ASN A 159 3.04 -1.66 -0.18
CA ASN A 159 3.13 -0.94 -1.43
C ASN A 159 4.31 0.04 -1.43
N THR A 160 4.58 0.70 -0.32
CA THR A 160 5.75 1.60 -0.20
C THR A 160 7.05 0.81 -0.37
N ILE A 161 7.22 -0.30 0.34
CA ILE A 161 8.44 -1.12 0.22
C ILE A 161 8.62 -1.60 -1.22
N ALA A 162 7.61 -2.23 -1.82
CA ALA A 162 7.72 -2.80 -3.16
C ALA A 162 7.94 -1.72 -4.24
N MET A 163 7.14 -0.64 -4.22
CA MET A 163 7.17 0.38 -5.27
C MET A 163 8.43 1.25 -5.19
N VAL A 164 8.82 1.68 -3.98
CA VAL A 164 10.05 2.49 -3.80
C VAL A 164 11.30 1.67 -4.06
N SER A 165 11.32 0.38 -3.71
CA SER A 165 12.42 -0.53 -4.07
C SER A 165 12.65 -0.54 -5.58
N ALA A 166 11.57 -0.65 -6.36
CA ALA A 166 11.62 -0.65 -7.82
C ALA A 166 11.87 0.75 -8.44
N GLY A 167 12.11 1.78 -7.61
CA GLY A 167 12.41 3.15 -8.08
C GLY A 167 11.19 3.99 -8.40
N ASN A 168 9.98 3.58 -7.97
CA ASN A 168 8.76 4.35 -8.18
C ASN A 168 8.43 5.21 -6.97
N THR A 169 7.62 6.25 -7.19
CA THR A 169 6.92 6.96 -6.13
C THR A 169 5.44 6.60 -6.14
N VAL A 170 4.74 6.80 -5.02
CA VAL A 170 3.35 6.35 -4.88
C VAL A 170 2.46 7.43 -4.29
N VAL A 171 1.28 7.61 -4.91
CA VAL A 171 0.17 8.43 -4.41
C VAL A 171 -0.92 7.50 -3.91
N PHE A 172 -1.19 7.52 -2.60
CA PHE A 172 -2.23 6.71 -2.00
C PHE A 172 -3.58 7.43 -2.00
N ASN A 173 -4.59 6.78 -2.57
CA ASN A 173 -6.00 7.16 -2.39
C ASN A 173 -6.63 6.16 -1.43
N THR A 174 -6.89 6.61 -0.20
CA THR A 174 -7.26 5.74 0.91
C THR A 174 -8.76 5.65 1.10
N HIS A 175 -9.25 4.52 1.62
CA HIS A 175 -10.66 4.37 1.95
C HIS A 175 -11.09 5.43 2.99
N PRO A 176 -12.24 6.11 2.83
CA PRO A 176 -12.69 7.19 3.73
C PRO A 176 -12.73 6.77 5.21
N SER A 177 -13.16 5.55 5.51
CA SER A 177 -13.23 5.01 6.89
C SER A 177 -11.89 4.63 7.50
N ALA A 178 -10.76 4.81 6.79
CA ALA A 178 -9.41 4.57 7.28
C ALA A 178 -8.48 5.74 6.95
N LYS A 179 -9.04 6.94 6.74
CA LYS A 179 -8.32 8.12 6.25
C LYS A 179 -7.19 8.55 7.20
N ASN A 180 -7.46 8.59 8.51
CA ASN A 180 -6.52 9.14 9.46
C ASN A 180 -5.36 8.18 9.73
N VAL A 181 -5.62 6.90 9.94
CA VAL A 181 -4.57 5.90 10.14
C VAL A 181 -3.71 5.74 8.89
N SER A 182 -4.33 5.85 7.70
CA SER A 182 -3.59 5.84 6.44
C SER A 182 -2.69 7.06 6.30
N ALA A 183 -3.20 8.26 6.60
CA ALA A 183 -2.41 9.49 6.60
C ALA A 183 -1.26 9.44 7.63
N ALA A 184 -1.52 8.91 8.84
CA ALA A 184 -0.49 8.70 9.85
C ALA A 184 0.60 7.73 9.37
N THR A 185 0.20 6.64 8.69
CA THR A 185 1.16 5.68 8.12
C THR A 185 2.01 6.34 7.02
N VAL A 186 1.41 7.14 6.13
CA VAL A 186 2.15 7.87 5.09
C VAL A 186 3.15 8.85 5.72
N ARG A 187 2.75 9.63 6.73
CA ARG A 187 3.66 10.56 7.43
C ARG A 187 4.85 9.85 8.06
N LEU A 188 4.62 8.67 8.62
CA LEU A 188 5.68 7.86 9.21
C LEU A 188 6.73 7.42 8.18
N LEU A 189 6.32 7.22 6.93
CA LEU A 189 7.15 6.69 5.85
C LEU A 189 7.75 7.77 4.93
N HIS A 190 7.25 9.01 5.04
CA HIS A 190 7.70 10.17 4.27
C HIS A 190 9.03 10.70 4.82
#